data_3aee5ebaeccea7002c41797908070f10
#
_entry.id   3aee5ebaeccea7002c41797908070f10
#
_cell.length_a   1.000
_cell.length_b   1.000
_cell.length_c   1.000
_cell.angle_alpha   90.00
_cell.angle_beta   90.00
_cell.angle_gamma   90.00
#
_symmetry.space_group_name_H-M   'P 1'
#
loop_
_entity.id
_entity.type
_entity.pdbx_description
1 polymer ?
#
loop_
_entity_poly.entity_id
_entity_poly.type
_entity_poly.pdbx_seq_one_letter_code
_entity_poly.pdbx_strand_id
1 'polypeptide(L)'
;TKSSAASEVYKRQHHITLNGADKNTSIDFWQNILGMKFIFEQPNLDDLNTNHLYFDCGDGTTVTVFTNENLTPDKNKLKNECGGVHHVAFWVSQSTIRIAEKNLNDNGFANTGIKDRGFMDSLYFREPLGLLIELASYKFDPPIGFTHANVLEEAHKLRIKRNALNIQDEDIASAIKKLRQK
;
A
#
# COMPACT_ATOMS: atom_id res chain seq x y z
N THR A 1 20.73 -10.78 28.15
CA THR A 1 19.80 -11.33 27.14
C THR A 1 18.57 -10.44 27.10
N LYS A 2 18.47 -9.58 26.06
CA LYS A 2 17.24 -8.81 25.81
C LYS A 2 16.15 -9.82 25.42
N SER A 3 15.03 -9.77 26.11
CA SER A 3 13.86 -10.63 25.91
C SER A 3 13.45 -10.70 24.44
N SER A 4 13.29 -11.92 23.91
CA SER A 4 12.81 -12.20 22.56
C SER A 4 11.44 -11.58 22.27
N ALA A 5 10.64 -11.28 23.29
CA ALA A 5 9.36 -10.61 23.18
C ALA A 5 9.46 -9.16 22.63
N ALA A 6 10.54 -8.42 22.97
CA ALA A 6 10.74 -7.07 22.43
C ALA A 6 11.08 -7.04 20.93
N SER A 7 11.54 -8.15 20.36
CA SER A 7 11.87 -8.25 18.93
C SER A 7 10.65 -8.58 18.04
N GLU A 8 9.54 -8.97 18.63
CA GLU A 8 8.30 -9.33 17.92
C GLU A 8 7.27 -8.21 17.88
N VAL A 9 7.45 -7.19 18.73
CA VAL A 9 6.56 -6.04 18.82
C VAL A 9 6.80 -5.15 17.60
N TYR A 10 5.72 -4.78 16.89
CA TYR A 10 5.69 -3.91 15.69
C TYR A 10 6.18 -4.54 14.36
N LYS A 11 6.24 -5.86 14.24
CA LYS A 11 6.69 -6.51 13.00
C LYS A 11 5.65 -6.55 11.89
N ARG A 12 4.37 -6.41 12.21
CA ARG A 12 3.28 -6.43 11.24
C ARG A 12 2.25 -5.38 11.58
N GLN A 13 1.79 -4.66 10.57
CA GLN A 13 0.62 -3.84 10.70
C GLN A 13 -0.60 -4.76 10.88
N HIS A 14 -1.46 -4.47 11.88
CA HIS A 14 -2.66 -5.24 12.11
C HIS A 14 -3.77 -4.80 11.15
N HIS A 15 -4.07 -3.51 11.14
CA HIS A 15 -5.03 -2.90 10.24
C HIS A 15 -4.76 -1.40 10.07
N ILE A 16 -5.37 -0.82 9.05
CA ILE A 16 -5.51 0.63 8.87
C ILE A 16 -6.99 0.94 8.90
N THR A 17 -7.40 1.91 9.73
CA THR A 17 -8.77 2.43 9.74
C THR A 17 -8.81 3.77 9.02
N LEU A 18 -9.70 3.88 8.07
CA LEU A 18 -9.90 5.07 7.25
C LEU A 18 -11.29 5.66 7.50
N ASN A 19 -11.42 6.96 7.37
CA ASN A 19 -12.74 7.57 7.26
C ASN A 19 -13.20 7.43 5.81
N GLY A 20 -14.29 6.73 5.60
CA GLY A 20 -14.87 6.47 4.29
C GLY A 20 -16.09 7.33 3.98
N ALA A 21 -16.61 7.17 2.78
CA ALA A 21 -17.90 7.71 2.35
C ALA A 21 -19.06 6.91 2.99
N ASP A 22 -20.23 6.98 2.37
CA ASP A 22 -21.32 6.07 2.70
C ASP A 22 -20.92 4.60 2.45
N LYS A 23 -21.69 3.69 3.04
CA LYS A 23 -21.43 2.24 2.99
C LYS A 23 -21.28 1.71 1.56
N ASN A 24 -22.23 2.06 0.69
CA ASN A 24 -22.27 1.49 -0.66
C ASN A 24 -21.08 1.97 -1.49
N THR A 25 -20.77 3.25 -1.46
CA THR A 25 -19.59 3.83 -2.12
C THR A 25 -18.30 3.21 -1.59
N SER A 26 -18.19 3.00 -0.28
CA SER A 26 -17.01 2.39 0.34
C SER A 26 -16.85 0.92 -0.08
N ILE A 27 -17.93 0.12 -0.07
CA ILE A 27 -17.87 -1.28 -0.51
C ILE A 27 -17.55 -1.35 -2.01
N ASP A 28 -18.18 -0.54 -2.83
CA ASP A 28 -17.93 -0.53 -4.27
C ASP A 28 -16.45 -0.23 -4.57
N PHE A 29 -15.87 0.77 -3.94
CA PHE A 29 -14.47 1.12 -4.14
C PHE A 29 -13.52 0.00 -3.67
N TRP A 30 -13.61 -0.42 -2.41
CA TRP A 30 -12.64 -1.36 -1.84
C TRP A 30 -12.79 -2.77 -2.38
N GLN A 31 -14.03 -3.26 -2.57
CA GLN A 31 -14.27 -4.61 -3.08
C GLN A 31 -14.28 -4.68 -4.60
N ASN A 32 -15.10 -3.86 -5.28
CA ASN A 32 -15.33 -4.04 -6.71
C ASN A 32 -14.23 -3.42 -7.55
N ILE A 33 -13.64 -2.29 -7.12
CA ILE A 33 -12.54 -1.63 -7.85
C ILE A 33 -11.19 -2.22 -7.46
N LEU A 34 -10.88 -2.34 -6.15
CA LEU A 34 -9.58 -2.81 -5.68
C LEU A 34 -9.51 -4.33 -5.46
N GLY A 35 -10.65 -5.03 -5.44
CA GLY A 35 -10.69 -6.49 -5.28
C GLY A 35 -10.46 -6.98 -3.84
N MET A 36 -10.52 -6.11 -2.83
CA MET A 36 -10.42 -6.51 -1.43
C MET A 36 -11.74 -7.10 -0.97
N LYS A 37 -11.70 -8.34 -0.45
CA LYS A 37 -12.90 -9.02 -0.02
C LYS A 37 -13.54 -8.30 1.17
N PHE A 38 -14.80 -7.83 1.02
CA PHE A 38 -15.60 -7.39 2.16
C PHE A 38 -15.89 -8.57 3.10
N ILE A 39 -15.58 -8.41 4.39
CA ILE A 39 -15.71 -9.49 5.39
C ILE A 39 -17.01 -9.34 6.18
N PHE A 40 -17.17 -8.21 6.84
CA PHE A 40 -18.35 -7.89 7.65
C PHE A 40 -18.39 -6.40 7.99
N GLU A 41 -19.52 -5.99 8.58
CA GLU A 41 -19.71 -4.70 9.22
C GLU A 41 -20.29 -4.83 10.61
N GLN A 42 -20.07 -3.84 11.42
CA GLN A 42 -20.74 -3.65 12.70
C GLN A 42 -20.81 -2.16 13.04
N PRO A 43 -21.71 -1.73 13.94
CA PRO A 43 -21.67 -0.37 14.47
C PRO A 43 -20.32 -0.08 15.15
N ASN A 44 -19.82 1.14 14.99
CA ASN A 44 -18.68 1.57 15.78
C ASN A 44 -19.07 1.67 17.26
N LEU A 45 -18.29 1.06 18.14
CA LEU A 45 -18.60 1.01 19.58
C LEU A 45 -18.51 2.39 20.25
N ASP A 46 -17.70 3.29 19.71
CA ASP A 46 -17.50 4.63 20.24
C ASP A 46 -18.46 5.68 19.65
N ASP A 47 -19.06 5.38 18.49
CA ASP A 47 -20.05 6.21 17.80
C ASP A 47 -21.03 5.34 17.00
N LEU A 48 -22.19 5.06 17.57
CA LEU A 48 -23.20 4.20 16.98
C LEU A 48 -23.84 4.73 15.68
N ASN A 49 -23.60 6.00 15.33
CA ASN A 49 -24.03 6.57 14.05
C ASN A 49 -23.05 6.26 12.91
N THR A 50 -21.92 5.64 13.23
CA THR A 50 -20.87 5.28 12.29
C THR A 50 -20.79 3.76 12.20
N ASN A 51 -20.83 3.20 10.98
CA ASN A 51 -20.57 1.79 10.74
C ASN A 51 -19.07 1.55 10.55
N HIS A 52 -18.63 0.35 10.92
CA HIS A 52 -17.26 -0.09 10.79
C HIS A 52 -17.21 -1.28 9.81
N LEU A 53 -16.72 -1.04 8.61
CA LEU A 53 -16.55 -2.04 7.56
C LEU A 53 -15.16 -2.67 7.66
N TYR A 54 -15.04 -3.94 7.30
CA TYR A 54 -13.78 -4.69 7.30
C TYR A 54 -13.54 -5.34 5.94
N PHE A 55 -12.33 -5.16 5.41
CA PHE A 55 -11.89 -5.72 4.12
C PHE A 55 -10.60 -6.51 4.31
N ASP A 56 -10.52 -7.69 3.71
CA ASP A 56 -9.32 -8.55 3.71
C ASP A 56 -8.35 -8.07 2.61
N CYS A 57 -7.13 -7.77 3.00
CA CYS A 57 -6.05 -7.43 2.06
C CYS A 57 -5.41 -8.65 1.39
N GLY A 58 -5.74 -9.87 1.86
CA GLY A 58 -5.21 -11.12 1.31
C GLY A 58 -3.85 -11.55 1.88
N ASP A 59 -3.28 -10.79 2.81
CA ASP A 59 -1.98 -11.06 3.45
C ASP A 59 -2.09 -11.29 4.97
N GLY A 60 -3.33 -11.35 5.48
CA GLY A 60 -3.64 -11.46 6.90
C GLY A 60 -3.72 -10.12 7.63
N THR A 61 -3.63 -9.00 6.91
CA THR A 61 -3.98 -7.67 7.42
C THR A 61 -5.35 -7.25 6.92
N THR A 62 -5.93 -6.21 7.53
CA THR A 62 -7.22 -5.67 7.10
C THR A 62 -7.14 -4.17 6.85
N VAL A 63 -7.90 -3.71 5.88
CA VAL A 63 -8.34 -2.31 5.78
C VAL A 63 -9.71 -2.24 6.42
N THR A 64 -9.90 -1.27 7.29
CA THR A 64 -11.20 -1.00 7.89
C THR A 64 -11.65 0.41 7.57
N VAL A 65 -12.95 0.61 7.46
CA VAL A 65 -13.50 1.89 7.02
C VAL A 65 -14.65 2.28 7.94
N PHE A 66 -14.53 3.44 8.56
CA PHE A 66 -15.66 4.08 9.22
C PHE A 66 -16.52 4.77 8.18
N THR A 67 -17.80 4.40 8.10
CA THR A 67 -18.75 4.98 7.15
C THR A 67 -19.90 5.66 7.86
N ASN A 68 -20.38 6.73 7.25
CA ASN A 68 -21.57 7.42 7.68
C ASN A 68 -22.35 7.83 6.44
N GLU A 69 -23.66 7.56 6.42
CA GLU A 69 -24.53 7.83 5.26
C GLU A 69 -24.64 9.33 4.91
N ASN A 70 -24.19 10.21 5.80
CA ASN A 70 -24.10 11.64 5.54
C ASN A 70 -22.78 12.06 4.89
N LEU A 71 -21.78 11.16 4.82
CA LEU A 71 -20.51 11.43 4.14
C LEU A 71 -20.65 11.17 2.65
N THR A 72 -20.41 12.18 1.87
CA THR A 72 -20.40 12.08 0.41
C THR A 72 -18.98 12.02 -0.11
N PRO A 73 -18.73 11.35 -1.25
CA PRO A 73 -17.43 11.35 -1.89
C PRO A 73 -16.92 12.77 -2.11
N ASP A 74 -15.71 13.05 -1.65
CA ASP A 74 -15.01 14.32 -1.88
C ASP A 74 -13.81 14.09 -2.79
N LYS A 75 -13.75 14.83 -3.90
CA LYS A 75 -12.63 14.79 -4.85
C LYS A 75 -11.52 15.78 -4.49
N ASN A 76 -11.69 16.56 -3.43
CA ASN A 76 -10.69 17.51 -2.99
C ASN A 76 -9.45 16.76 -2.45
N LYS A 77 -8.29 17.35 -2.71
CA LYS A 77 -7.04 16.83 -2.16
C LYS A 77 -7.02 17.05 -0.66
N LEU A 78 -6.66 15.99 0.08
CA LEU A 78 -6.29 16.15 1.48
C LEU A 78 -5.09 17.09 1.59
N LYS A 79 -5.07 17.94 2.60
CA LYS A 79 -3.97 18.85 2.85
C LYS A 79 -2.72 18.06 3.27
N ASN A 80 -1.56 18.44 2.74
CA ASN A 80 -0.27 17.96 3.20
C ASN A 80 0.12 18.73 4.46
N GLU A 81 -0.27 18.23 5.61
CA GLU A 81 0.07 18.80 6.90
C GLU A 81 1.13 17.95 7.59
N CYS A 82 1.94 18.60 8.43
CA CYS A 82 2.94 17.90 9.23
C CYS A 82 2.26 16.89 10.17
N GLY A 83 2.71 15.63 10.12
CA GLY A 83 2.07 14.54 10.87
C GLY A 83 0.91 13.86 10.14
N GLY A 84 0.47 14.38 8.98
CA GLY A 84 -0.54 13.75 8.14
C GLY A 84 -0.01 12.57 7.34
N VAL A 85 -0.89 11.64 6.97
CA VAL A 85 -0.56 10.54 6.05
C VAL A 85 -0.55 11.08 4.62
N HIS A 86 0.59 11.00 3.93
CA HIS A 86 0.70 11.44 2.55
C HIS A 86 -0.03 10.48 1.60
N HIS A 87 0.21 9.19 1.73
CA HIS A 87 -0.47 8.11 0.99
C HIS A 87 -0.36 6.79 1.76
N VAL A 88 -1.20 5.85 1.36
CA VAL A 88 -1.12 4.45 1.79
C VAL A 88 -0.71 3.62 0.59
N ALA A 89 0.36 2.84 0.72
CA ALA A 89 0.88 1.98 -0.34
C ALA A 89 0.56 0.51 -0.05
N PHE A 90 0.02 -0.18 -1.07
CA PHE A 90 -0.19 -1.63 -1.06
C PHE A 90 0.79 -2.30 -2.01
N TRP A 91 1.43 -3.35 -1.55
CA TRP A 91 2.27 -4.17 -2.41
C TRP A 91 1.43 -5.11 -3.25
N VAL A 92 1.66 -5.09 -4.54
CA VAL A 92 0.99 -5.94 -5.52
C VAL A 92 1.99 -6.57 -6.49
N SER A 93 1.57 -7.62 -7.20
CA SER A 93 2.39 -8.19 -8.29
C SER A 93 2.41 -7.28 -9.52
N GLN A 94 3.38 -7.49 -10.41
CA GLN A 94 3.48 -6.82 -11.72
C GLN A 94 2.25 -7.05 -12.61
N SER A 95 1.60 -8.20 -12.49
CA SER A 95 0.34 -8.45 -13.20
C SER A 95 -0.83 -7.72 -12.55
N THR A 96 -0.90 -7.71 -11.23
CA THR A 96 -1.99 -7.07 -10.49
C THR A 96 -2.02 -5.55 -10.69
N ILE A 97 -0.86 -4.89 -10.72
CA ILE A 97 -0.81 -3.43 -10.92
C ILE A 97 -1.39 -3.03 -12.30
N ARG A 98 -1.18 -3.85 -13.35
CA ARG A 98 -1.74 -3.61 -14.69
C ARG A 98 -3.24 -3.84 -14.74
N ILE A 99 -3.73 -4.88 -14.05
CA ILE A 99 -5.17 -5.16 -13.93
C ILE A 99 -5.85 -4.01 -13.18
N ALA A 100 -5.24 -3.54 -12.09
CA ALA A 100 -5.75 -2.43 -11.30
C ALA A 100 -5.81 -1.12 -12.11
N GLU A 101 -4.76 -0.81 -12.88
CA GLU A 101 -4.78 0.36 -13.78
C GLU A 101 -5.95 0.29 -14.77
N LYS A 102 -6.14 -0.89 -15.39
CA LYS A 102 -7.27 -1.10 -16.31
C LYS A 102 -8.61 -0.91 -15.60
N ASN A 103 -8.79 -1.51 -14.43
CA ASN A 103 -10.04 -1.40 -13.66
C ASN A 103 -10.34 0.04 -13.26
N LEU A 104 -9.35 0.79 -12.81
CA LEU A 104 -9.50 2.21 -12.48
C LEU A 104 -9.96 3.01 -13.70
N ASN A 105 -9.32 2.79 -14.87
CA ASN A 105 -9.66 3.47 -16.11
C ASN A 105 -11.08 3.12 -16.58
N ASP A 106 -11.45 1.84 -16.56
CA ASP A 106 -12.76 1.35 -16.98
C ASP A 106 -13.89 1.91 -16.10
N ASN A 107 -13.60 2.21 -14.82
CA ASN A 107 -14.56 2.78 -13.87
C ASN A 107 -14.42 4.30 -13.68
N GLY A 108 -13.62 4.96 -14.52
CA GLY A 108 -13.50 6.43 -14.54
C GLY A 108 -12.73 7.04 -13.37
N PHE A 109 -11.93 6.24 -12.65
CA PHE A 109 -11.05 6.75 -11.59
C PHE A 109 -9.77 7.36 -12.20
N ALA A 110 -9.56 8.64 -11.96
CA ALA A 110 -8.34 9.32 -12.37
C ALA A 110 -7.13 8.71 -11.65
N ASN A 111 -6.10 8.37 -12.41
CA ASN A 111 -4.86 7.81 -11.90
C ASN A 111 -3.66 8.36 -12.67
N THR A 112 -2.44 8.06 -12.20
CA THR A 112 -1.21 8.59 -12.80
C THR A 112 -0.71 7.78 -13.99
N GLY A 113 -1.34 6.64 -14.31
CA GLY A 113 -0.68 5.60 -15.07
C GLY A 113 0.46 4.97 -14.27
N ILE A 114 0.96 3.83 -14.72
CA ILE A 114 2.09 3.14 -14.09
C ILE A 114 3.35 4.00 -14.26
N LYS A 115 4.00 4.33 -13.16
CA LYS A 115 5.25 5.11 -13.07
C LYS A 115 6.41 4.20 -12.73
N ASP A 116 7.44 4.20 -13.57
CA ASP A 116 8.71 3.57 -13.26
C ASP A 116 9.45 4.37 -12.18
N ARG A 117 9.80 3.69 -11.07
CA ARG A 117 10.56 4.24 -9.95
C ARG A 117 11.97 3.62 -9.83
N GLY A 118 12.46 2.99 -10.91
CA GLY A 118 13.70 2.22 -10.93
C GLY A 118 13.43 0.79 -10.44
N PHE A 119 13.64 0.51 -9.17
CA PHE A 119 13.50 -0.81 -8.58
C PHE A 119 12.05 -1.29 -8.38
N MET A 120 11.07 -0.43 -8.60
CA MET A 120 9.63 -0.74 -8.51
C MET A 120 8.81 0.07 -9.50
N ASP A 121 7.60 -0.39 -9.79
CA ASP A 121 6.55 0.35 -10.47
C ASP A 121 5.52 0.84 -9.46
N SER A 122 4.96 2.03 -9.71
CA SER A 122 3.96 2.66 -8.83
C SER A 122 2.78 3.17 -9.63
N LEU A 123 1.58 2.97 -9.11
CA LEU A 123 0.32 3.51 -9.65
C LEU A 123 -0.38 4.30 -8.55
N TYR A 124 -0.66 5.58 -8.79
CA TYR A 124 -1.31 6.45 -7.81
C TYR A 124 -2.72 6.83 -8.25
N PHE A 125 -3.64 6.80 -7.32
CA PHE A 125 -5.03 7.25 -7.49
C PHE A 125 -5.62 7.67 -6.14
N ARG A 126 -6.83 8.23 -6.15
CA ARG A 126 -7.49 8.63 -4.90
C ARG A 126 -8.72 7.79 -4.66
N GLU A 127 -8.89 7.38 -3.39
CA GLU A 127 -10.15 6.83 -2.94
C GLU A 127 -11.24 7.92 -2.90
N PRO A 128 -12.54 7.58 -2.76
CA PRO A 128 -13.63 8.54 -2.90
C PRO A 128 -13.56 9.80 -2.03
N LEU A 129 -12.99 9.75 -0.83
CA LEU A 129 -12.82 10.91 0.04
C LEU A 129 -11.48 11.65 -0.13
N GLY A 130 -10.67 11.22 -1.08
CA GLY A 130 -9.48 11.94 -1.49
C GLY A 130 -8.15 11.42 -0.94
N LEU A 131 -8.13 10.38 -0.09
CA LEU A 131 -6.90 9.75 0.35
C LEU A 131 -6.10 9.25 -0.86
N LEU A 132 -4.82 9.56 -0.91
CA LEU A 132 -3.94 9.06 -1.96
C LEU A 132 -3.58 7.61 -1.68
N ILE A 133 -3.87 6.74 -2.64
CA ILE A 133 -3.48 5.33 -2.63
C ILE A 133 -2.35 5.14 -3.64
N GLU A 134 -1.38 4.31 -3.27
CA GLU A 134 -0.35 3.79 -4.16
C GLU A 134 -0.48 2.27 -4.26
N LEU A 135 -0.44 1.73 -5.46
CA LEU A 135 -0.08 0.34 -5.68
C LEU A 135 1.38 0.29 -6.10
N ALA A 136 2.20 -0.44 -5.35
CA ALA A 136 3.63 -0.56 -5.60
C ALA A 136 3.99 -2.02 -5.93
N SER A 137 4.78 -2.22 -6.97
CA SER A 137 5.21 -3.53 -7.43
C SER A 137 6.72 -3.57 -7.64
N TYR A 138 7.42 -4.41 -6.88
CA TYR A 138 8.85 -4.60 -7.09
C TYR A 138 9.14 -5.24 -8.44
N LYS A 139 10.26 -4.83 -9.06
CA LYS A 139 10.77 -5.39 -10.32
C LYS A 139 11.79 -6.52 -10.10
N PHE A 140 12.00 -6.92 -8.87
CA PHE A 140 12.95 -7.97 -8.50
C PHE A 140 12.40 -8.83 -7.37
N ASP A 141 12.90 -10.06 -7.29
CA ASP A 141 12.65 -10.97 -6.16
C ASP A 141 13.91 -11.11 -5.30
N PRO A 142 13.80 -11.05 -3.97
CA PRO A 142 14.92 -11.27 -3.09
C PRO A 142 15.35 -12.74 -3.12
N PRO A 143 16.64 -13.05 -2.85
CA PRO A 143 17.07 -14.43 -2.66
C PRO A 143 16.35 -15.10 -1.48
N ILE A 144 16.27 -16.42 -1.49
CA ILE A 144 15.68 -17.21 -0.40
C ILE A 144 16.34 -16.84 0.93
N GLY A 145 15.52 -16.58 1.94
CA GLY A 145 15.96 -16.16 3.28
C GLY A 145 16.19 -14.66 3.46
N PHE A 146 16.03 -13.86 2.41
CA PHE A 146 16.15 -12.42 2.44
C PHE A 146 14.82 -11.73 2.07
N THR A 147 14.70 -10.46 2.44
CA THR A 147 13.55 -9.60 2.12
C THR A 147 13.93 -8.56 1.06
N HIS A 148 12.93 -7.91 0.45
CA HIS A 148 13.16 -6.76 -0.42
C HIS A 148 13.97 -5.66 0.30
N ALA A 149 13.69 -5.42 1.59
CA ALA A 149 14.42 -4.44 2.40
C ALA A 149 15.93 -4.79 2.50
N ASN A 150 16.29 -6.07 2.64
CA ASN A 150 17.70 -6.48 2.68
C ASN A 150 18.41 -6.21 1.35
N VAL A 151 17.71 -6.46 0.22
CA VAL A 151 18.26 -6.16 -1.11
C VAL A 151 18.44 -4.66 -1.28
N LEU A 152 17.42 -3.86 -0.92
CA LEU A 152 17.49 -2.39 -1.03
C LEU A 152 18.57 -1.79 -0.14
N GLU A 153 18.74 -2.28 1.08
CA GLU A 153 19.82 -1.85 1.97
C GLU A 153 21.21 -2.09 1.35
N GLU A 154 21.42 -3.27 0.79
CA GLU A 154 22.70 -3.61 0.14
C GLU A 154 22.89 -2.81 -1.17
N ALA A 155 21.86 -2.66 -1.98
CA ALA A 155 21.87 -1.84 -3.18
C ALA A 155 22.15 -0.37 -2.86
N HIS A 156 21.59 0.15 -1.75
CA HIS A 156 21.87 1.52 -1.29
C HIS A 156 23.37 1.69 -0.96
N LYS A 157 24.01 0.73 -0.29
CA LYS A 157 25.47 0.76 -0.02
C LYS A 157 26.29 0.84 -1.32
N LEU A 158 25.85 0.10 -2.35
CA LEU A 158 26.51 0.13 -3.68
C LEU A 158 26.31 1.48 -4.38
N ARG A 159 25.07 2.00 -4.38
CA ARG A 159 24.74 3.31 -4.91
C ARG A 159 25.64 4.41 -4.31
N ILE A 160 25.78 4.42 -2.97
CA ILE A 160 26.64 5.41 -2.28
C ILE A 160 28.08 5.31 -2.76
N LYS A 161 28.64 4.09 -2.91
CA LYS A 161 30.00 3.91 -3.44
C LYS A 161 30.20 4.45 -4.84
N ARG A 162 29.16 4.42 -5.69
CA ARG A 162 29.17 4.98 -7.03
C ARG A 162 28.91 6.48 -7.07
N ASN A 163 28.60 7.10 -5.93
CA ASN A 163 28.14 8.49 -5.84
C ASN A 163 26.90 8.79 -6.72
N ALA A 164 26.01 7.78 -6.88
CA ALA A 164 24.79 7.92 -7.66
C ALA A 164 23.63 8.49 -6.81
N LEU A 165 22.76 9.28 -7.42
CA LEU A 165 21.59 9.87 -6.75
C LEU A 165 20.56 8.82 -6.39
N ASN A 166 20.34 7.83 -7.27
CA ASN A 166 19.31 6.80 -7.12
C ASN A 166 19.90 5.40 -7.25
N ILE A 167 19.23 4.41 -6.64
CA ILE A 167 19.47 2.98 -6.86
C ILE A 167 19.12 2.67 -8.31
N GLN A 168 20.00 1.96 -8.99
CA GLN A 168 19.85 1.51 -10.37
C GLN A 168 19.78 -0.02 -10.44
N ASP A 169 19.37 -0.58 -11.58
CA ASP A 169 19.22 -2.01 -11.79
C ASP A 169 20.51 -2.79 -11.50
N GLU A 170 21.65 -2.21 -11.82
CA GLU A 170 22.98 -2.81 -11.54
C GLU A 170 23.27 -2.91 -10.04
N ASP A 171 22.80 -1.96 -9.22
CA ASP A 171 22.92 -2.02 -7.76
C ASP A 171 22.05 -3.16 -7.20
N ILE A 172 20.83 -3.30 -7.72
CA ILE A 172 19.92 -4.39 -7.35
C ILE A 172 20.51 -5.75 -7.73
N ALA A 173 20.98 -5.91 -8.97
CA ALA A 173 21.58 -7.15 -9.44
C ALA A 173 22.83 -7.54 -8.61
N SER A 174 23.69 -6.56 -8.31
CA SER A 174 24.88 -6.75 -7.50
C SER A 174 24.55 -7.09 -6.04
N ALA A 175 23.54 -6.44 -5.47
CA ALA A 175 23.04 -6.72 -4.12
C ALA A 175 22.51 -8.16 -4.01
N ILE A 176 21.67 -8.59 -4.97
CA ILE A 176 21.13 -9.95 -5.04
C ILE A 176 22.27 -10.97 -5.14
N LYS A 177 23.24 -10.73 -6.04
CA LYS A 177 24.41 -11.61 -6.18
C LYS A 177 25.19 -11.76 -4.86
N LYS A 178 25.41 -10.65 -4.16
CA LYS A 178 26.13 -10.64 -2.88
C LYS A 178 25.37 -11.38 -1.78
N LEU A 179 24.06 -11.21 -1.70
CA LEU A 179 23.23 -11.86 -0.70
C LEU A 179 23.11 -13.37 -0.93
N ARG A 180 23.18 -13.86 -2.18
CA ARG A 180 23.21 -15.30 -2.50
C ARG A 180 24.48 -16.01 -2.04
N GLN A 181 25.55 -15.28 -1.72
CA GLN A 181 26.82 -15.82 -1.25
C GLN A 181 26.92 -15.91 0.27
N LYS A 182 25.93 -15.42 0.99
CA LYS A 182 25.81 -15.50 2.45
C LYS A 182 25.01 -16.72 2.89
#